data_2832adb5317f0ac6019672bf4115828c
#
_entry.id   2832adb5317f0ac6019672bf4115828c
#
_cell.length_a   1.000
_cell.length_b   1.000
_cell.length_c   1.000
_cell.angle_alpha   90.00
_cell.angle_beta   90.00
_cell.angle_gamma   90.00
#
_symmetry.space_group_name_H-M   'P 1'
#
loop_
_entity.id
_entity.type
_entity.pdbx_description
1 polymer ?
#
loop_
_entity_poly.entity_id
_entity_poly.type
_entity_poly.pdbx_seq_one_letter_code
_entity_poly.pdbx_strand_id
1 'polypeptide(L)'
;MLRQENKRKIEYNNHKNEQIESVTALDRGTWSERDLVYELLEHGIAPGAIFHDLYVKKANGRHAQIDLVVATKVGLIVFEVKDYSGWIFGRGNQDKWTQVLAYGRDKYRFYNPIKQNAGHIAELQKQSKQMSEIPMFSVVVFYGGCTLRDVSIIPHNTYVTTWRRALDVVDTILEENEPANYTDKHEIVRILKAAVENGAKEHMAEQHADAVQDMLGQDRVFG
;
A
#
# COMPACT_ATOMS: atom_id res chain seq x y z
N MET A 1 14.37 23.55 -27.51
CA MET A 1 13.14 22.96 -26.95
C MET A 1 13.41 21.60 -26.27
N LEU A 2 13.82 20.57 -26.95
CA LEU A 2 14.09 19.22 -26.38
C LEU A 2 15.04 19.18 -25.17
N ARG A 3 16.10 19.99 -25.13
CA ARG A 3 17.03 20.05 -23.98
C ARG A 3 16.39 20.64 -22.72
N GLN A 4 15.51 21.62 -22.85
CA GLN A 4 14.81 22.23 -21.70
C GLN A 4 13.74 21.30 -21.14
N GLU A 5 13.05 20.58 -22.00
CA GLU A 5 12.02 19.60 -21.62
C GLU A 5 12.64 18.42 -20.87
N ASN A 6 13.77 17.88 -21.36
CA ASN A 6 14.52 16.84 -20.68
C ASN A 6 15.05 17.31 -19.30
N LYS A 7 15.54 18.56 -19.19
CA LYS A 7 16.00 19.11 -17.92
C LYS A 7 14.87 19.20 -16.90
N ARG A 8 13.70 19.72 -17.29
CA ARG A 8 12.52 19.79 -16.42
C ARG A 8 12.05 18.40 -15.95
N LYS A 9 12.07 17.40 -16.83
CA LYS A 9 11.71 16.02 -16.51
C LYS A 9 12.68 15.40 -15.50
N ILE A 10 13.97 15.65 -15.63
CA ILE A 10 15.00 15.20 -14.68
C ILE A 10 14.79 15.87 -13.31
N GLU A 11 14.59 17.21 -13.29
CA GLU A 11 14.33 17.95 -12.06
C GLU A 11 13.08 17.46 -11.34
N TYR A 12 11.99 17.21 -12.07
CA TYR A 12 10.75 16.64 -11.53
C TYR A 12 10.98 15.24 -10.93
N ASN A 13 11.68 14.35 -11.65
CA ASN A 13 11.95 13.00 -11.16
C ASN A 13 12.83 13.02 -9.91
N ASN A 14 13.84 13.90 -9.86
CA ASN A 14 14.70 14.04 -8.69
C ASN A 14 13.90 14.52 -7.48
N HIS A 15 13.09 15.57 -7.65
CA HIS A 15 12.20 16.04 -6.59
C HIS A 15 11.25 14.95 -6.08
N LYS A 16 10.61 14.23 -7.01
CA LYS A 16 9.72 13.10 -6.66
C LYS A 16 10.47 12.04 -5.84
N ASN A 17 11.67 11.66 -6.26
CA ASN A 17 12.47 10.67 -5.55
C ASN A 17 12.88 11.16 -4.15
N GLU A 18 13.33 12.40 -4.01
CA GLU A 18 13.66 13.00 -2.71
C GLU A 18 12.47 13.00 -1.74
N GLN A 19 11.26 13.30 -2.25
CA GLN A 19 10.05 13.24 -1.44
C GLN A 19 9.77 11.79 -0.99
N ILE A 20 9.81 10.82 -1.89
CA ILE A 20 9.60 9.41 -1.56
C ILE A 20 10.64 8.93 -0.55
N GLU A 21 11.93 9.27 -0.72
CA GLU A 21 13.01 8.88 0.19
C GLU A 21 12.85 9.44 1.61
N SER A 22 12.04 10.47 1.80
CA SER A 22 11.67 10.95 3.14
C SER A 22 10.79 9.96 3.92
N VAL A 23 10.19 8.98 3.23
CA VAL A 23 9.31 7.95 3.80
C VAL A 23 9.90 6.54 3.66
N THR A 24 10.43 6.21 2.47
CA THR A 24 10.83 4.83 2.11
C THR A 24 11.94 4.82 1.08
N ALA A 25 12.75 3.75 1.05
CA ALA A 25 13.76 3.56 0.01
C ALA A 25 13.10 3.30 -1.36
N LEU A 26 13.75 3.75 -2.44
CA LEU A 26 13.22 3.68 -3.81
C LEU A 26 13.13 2.26 -4.38
N ASP A 27 13.80 1.30 -3.76
CA ASP A 27 13.79 -0.12 -4.13
C ASP A 27 12.78 -0.96 -3.33
N ARG A 28 12.05 -0.34 -2.37
CA ARG A 28 11.02 -1.02 -1.58
C ARG A 28 9.63 -0.89 -2.19
N GLY A 29 8.86 -1.96 -2.09
CA GLY A 29 7.50 -2.04 -2.61
C GLY A 29 7.43 -1.86 -4.13
N THR A 30 6.23 -1.73 -4.66
CA THR A 30 5.98 -1.51 -6.09
C THR A 30 6.06 -0.03 -6.48
N TRP A 31 6.13 0.23 -7.79
CA TRP A 31 6.07 1.61 -8.30
C TRP A 31 4.76 2.30 -7.90
N SER A 32 3.63 1.61 -8.01
CA SER A 32 2.30 2.16 -7.68
C SER A 32 2.14 2.49 -6.19
N GLU A 33 2.75 1.72 -5.31
CA GLU A 33 2.78 2.04 -3.87
C GLU A 33 3.60 3.30 -3.60
N ARG A 34 4.80 3.41 -4.19
CA ARG A 34 5.65 4.61 -4.06
C ARG A 34 5.03 5.85 -4.71
N ASP A 35 4.30 5.68 -5.80
CA ASP A 35 3.54 6.76 -6.43
C ASP A 35 2.44 7.28 -5.49
N LEU A 36 1.72 6.37 -4.82
CA LEU A 36 0.72 6.77 -3.80
C LEU A 36 1.37 7.48 -2.61
N VAL A 37 2.56 7.05 -2.16
CA VAL A 37 3.33 7.77 -1.13
C VAL A 37 3.61 9.21 -1.58
N TYR A 38 4.07 9.40 -2.81
CA TYR A 38 4.34 10.73 -3.37
C TYR A 38 3.08 11.61 -3.44
N GLU A 39 1.98 11.05 -3.94
CA GLU A 39 0.71 11.79 -4.02
C GLU A 39 0.19 12.21 -2.63
N LEU A 40 0.34 11.38 -1.60
CA LEU A 40 0.00 11.72 -0.22
C LEU A 40 0.88 12.84 0.35
N LEU A 41 2.18 12.84 0.05
CA LEU A 41 3.12 13.89 0.44
C LEU A 41 2.78 15.23 -0.22
N GLU A 42 2.54 15.23 -1.55
CA GLU A 42 2.12 16.42 -2.30
C GLU A 42 0.74 16.94 -1.80
N HIS A 43 -0.13 16.05 -1.32
CA HIS A 43 -1.40 16.42 -0.70
C HIS A 43 -1.25 17.02 0.70
N GLY A 44 -0.05 17.04 1.26
CA GLY A 44 0.27 17.66 2.54
C GLY A 44 0.24 16.71 3.74
N ILE A 45 0.17 15.41 3.53
CA ILE A 45 0.36 14.44 4.61
C ILE A 45 1.84 14.44 5.02
N ALA A 46 2.09 14.62 6.32
CA ALA A 46 3.46 14.67 6.82
C ALA A 46 4.21 13.34 6.61
N PRO A 47 5.49 13.33 6.24
CA PRO A 47 6.26 12.10 6.04
C PRO A 47 6.24 11.16 7.24
N GLY A 48 6.28 11.70 8.46
CA GLY A 48 6.21 10.93 9.70
C GLY A 48 4.86 10.27 10.02
N ALA A 49 3.82 10.59 9.23
CA ALA A 49 2.49 9.98 9.34
C ALA A 49 2.26 8.86 8.30
N ILE A 50 3.18 8.69 7.34
CA ILE A 50 3.11 7.70 6.28
C ILE A 50 4.06 6.54 6.61
N PHE A 51 3.54 5.33 6.57
CA PHE A 51 4.28 4.10 6.83
C PHE A 51 4.09 3.18 5.63
N HIS A 52 5.17 2.85 4.93
CA HIS A 52 5.15 2.08 3.69
C HIS A 52 5.83 0.73 3.87
N ASP A 53 5.29 -0.30 3.22
CA ASP A 53 5.83 -1.67 3.17
C ASP A 53 6.05 -2.24 4.58
N LEU A 54 4.96 -2.32 5.35
CA LEU A 54 4.98 -2.77 6.73
C LEU A 54 4.89 -4.30 6.82
N TYR A 55 5.69 -4.91 7.70
CA TYR A 55 5.62 -6.32 8.03
C TYR A 55 5.19 -6.51 9.48
N VAL A 56 3.89 -6.74 9.66
CA VAL A 56 3.26 -6.90 10.97
C VAL A 56 3.39 -8.33 11.45
N LYS A 57 3.98 -8.54 12.61
CA LYS A 57 4.21 -9.88 13.17
C LYS A 57 2.88 -10.54 13.57
N LYS A 58 2.66 -11.77 13.09
CA LYS A 58 1.53 -12.62 13.46
C LYS A 58 1.88 -13.54 14.63
N ALA A 59 0.86 -14.06 15.31
CA ALA A 59 1.03 -14.99 16.42
C ALA A 59 1.80 -16.29 16.05
N ASN A 60 1.74 -16.70 14.79
CA ASN A 60 2.45 -17.90 14.29
C ASN A 60 3.91 -17.63 13.87
N GLY A 61 4.44 -16.43 14.16
CA GLY A 61 5.81 -16.05 13.83
C GLY A 61 6.02 -15.54 12.39
N ARG A 62 5.03 -15.65 11.51
CA ARG A 62 5.07 -15.06 10.16
C ARG A 62 4.71 -13.59 10.20
N HIS A 63 4.92 -12.89 9.10
CA HIS A 63 4.50 -11.50 8.94
C HIS A 63 3.25 -11.38 8.02
N ALA A 64 2.46 -10.34 8.24
CA ALA A 64 1.53 -9.81 7.26
C ALA A 64 2.19 -8.60 6.61
N GLN A 65 2.37 -8.61 5.32
CA GLN A 65 2.80 -7.43 4.56
C GLN A 65 1.57 -6.54 4.33
N ILE A 66 1.74 -5.25 4.58
CA ILE A 66 0.74 -4.20 4.37
C ILE A 66 1.39 -3.13 3.52
N ASP A 67 0.77 -2.78 2.41
CA ASP A 67 1.37 -1.88 1.43
C ASP A 67 1.63 -0.51 2.03
N LEU A 68 0.60 0.10 2.66
CA LEU A 68 0.71 1.46 3.19
C LEU A 68 -0.28 1.71 4.33
N VAL A 69 0.17 2.44 5.35
CA VAL A 69 -0.66 2.95 6.44
C VAL A 69 -0.41 4.44 6.63
N VAL A 70 -1.48 5.23 6.74
CA VAL A 70 -1.41 6.65 7.10
C VAL A 70 -2.06 6.87 8.45
N ALA A 71 -1.29 7.43 9.39
CA ALA A 71 -1.79 7.81 10.70
C ALA A 71 -2.41 9.22 10.63
N THR A 72 -3.69 9.34 10.99
CA THR A 72 -4.45 10.58 10.91
C THR A 72 -5.09 10.97 12.23
N LYS A 73 -5.67 12.15 12.29
CA LYS A 73 -6.43 12.61 13.47
C LYS A 73 -7.68 11.76 13.76
N VAL A 74 -8.25 11.12 12.72
CA VAL A 74 -9.50 10.35 12.81
C VAL A 74 -9.27 8.84 12.97
N GLY A 75 -8.03 8.37 12.88
CA GLY A 75 -7.66 6.96 12.96
C GLY A 75 -6.57 6.60 11.96
N LEU A 76 -6.44 5.31 11.64
CA LEU A 76 -5.50 4.82 10.63
C LEU A 76 -6.21 4.56 9.31
N ILE A 77 -5.63 5.01 8.21
CA ILE A 77 -6.06 4.64 6.85
C ILE A 77 -5.09 3.55 6.37
N VAL A 78 -5.62 2.37 6.10
CA VAL A 78 -4.85 1.20 5.65
C VAL A 78 -5.14 0.99 4.16
N PHE A 79 -4.11 1.09 3.34
CA PHE A 79 -4.21 0.98 1.89
C PHE A 79 -3.78 -0.42 1.41
N GLU A 80 -4.49 -0.90 0.42
CA GLU A 80 -4.15 -2.05 -0.41
C GLU A 80 -4.06 -1.58 -1.85
N VAL A 81 -2.90 -1.69 -2.47
CA VAL A 81 -2.63 -1.18 -3.83
C VAL A 81 -2.64 -2.33 -4.83
N LYS A 82 -3.38 -2.16 -5.92
CA LYS A 82 -3.47 -3.13 -7.01
C LYS A 82 -3.13 -2.49 -8.34
N ASP A 83 -2.12 -3.01 -9.01
CA ASP A 83 -1.73 -2.56 -10.35
C ASP A 83 -2.33 -3.50 -11.40
N TYR A 84 -3.55 -3.19 -11.85
CA TYR A 84 -4.29 -3.95 -12.85
C TYR A 84 -4.76 -3.07 -14.00
N SER A 85 -4.80 -3.64 -15.20
CA SER A 85 -5.42 -3.05 -16.39
C SER A 85 -6.76 -3.70 -16.71
N GLY A 86 -7.49 -3.12 -17.67
CA GLY A 86 -8.77 -3.66 -18.15
C GLY A 86 -9.95 -3.40 -17.23
N TRP A 87 -10.90 -4.31 -17.19
CA TRP A 87 -12.12 -4.16 -16.40
C TRP A 87 -12.08 -5.01 -15.14
N ILE A 88 -12.47 -4.42 -14.02
CA ILE A 88 -12.51 -5.07 -12.71
C ILE A 88 -13.97 -5.26 -12.31
N PHE A 89 -14.30 -6.49 -11.89
CA PHE A 89 -15.59 -6.91 -11.38
C PHE A 89 -15.42 -7.61 -10.04
N GLY A 90 -16.27 -7.27 -9.06
CA GLY A 90 -16.24 -7.96 -7.78
C GLY A 90 -17.19 -7.40 -6.75
N ARG A 91 -17.53 -8.24 -5.78
CA ARG A 91 -18.36 -7.86 -4.63
C ARG A 91 -17.58 -8.09 -3.33
N GLY A 92 -17.81 -7.24 -2.33
CA GLY A 92 -17.11 -7.31 -1.05
C GLY A 92 -17.26 -8.65 -0.33
N ASN A 93 -18.38 -9.35 -0.53
CA ASN A 93 -18.66 -10.66 0.08
C ASN A 93 -18.08 -11.87 -0.67
N GLN A 94 -17.57 -11.71 -1.90
CA GLN A 94 -16.95 -12.79 -2.67
C GLN A 94 -15.50 -13.06 -2.22
N ASP A 95 -14.98 -14.28 -2.43
CA ASP A 95 -13.58 -14.60 -2.13
C ASP A 95 -12.63 -14.14 -3.23
N LYS A 96 -13.10 -14.12 -4.48
CA LYS A 96 -12.32 -13.74 -5.65
C LYS A 96 -13.05 -12.73 -6.51
N TRP A 97 -12.28 -11.78 -7.02
CA TRP A 97 -12.69 -10.81 -8.03
C TRP A 97 -12.20 -11.23 -9.41
N THR A 98 -12.69 -10.56 -10.45
CA THR A 98 -12.34 -10.88 -11.84
C THR A 98 -11.77 -9.66 -12.54
N GLN A 99 -10.60 -9.84 -13.17
CA GLN A 99 -10.04 -8.93 -14.15
C GLN A 99 -10.39 -9.45 -15.54
N VAL A 100 -10.81 -8.54 -16.42
CA VAL A 100 -11.17 -8.84 -17.80
C VAL A 100 -10.31 -8.00 -18.74
N LEU A 101 -9.55 -8.67 -19.59
CA LEU A 101 -8.67 -8.05 -20.59
C LEU A 101 -9.16 -8.32 -22.03
N ALA A 102 -8.47 -7.71 -23.00
CA ALA A 102 -8.68 -7.94 -24.43
C ALA A 102 -10.16 -7.82 -24.85
N TYR A 103 -10.86 -6.78 -24.34
CA TYR A 103 -12.28 -6.52 -24.62
C TYR A 103 -13.22 -7.69 -24.31
N GLY A 104 -12.91 -8.42 -23.20
CA GLY A 104 -13.76 -9.49 -22.71
C GLY A 104 -13.30 -10.91 -23.04
N ARG A 105 -12.21 -11.07 -23.80
CA ARG A 105 -11.70 -12.39 -24.19
C ARG A 105 -11.00 -13.11 -23.05
N ASP A 106 -10.12 -12.41 -22.29
CA ASP A 106 -9.29 -13.00 -21.27
C ASP A 106 -9.81 -12.63 -19.89
N LYS A 107 -10.02 -13.62 -19.03
CA LYS A 107 -10.53 -13.43 -17.66
C LYS A 107 -9.58 -14.08 -16.66
N TYR A 108 -9.16 -13.28 -15.68
CA TYR A 108 -8.29 -13.71 -14.59
C TYR A 108 -8.99 -13.51 -13.26
N ARG A 109 -8.84 -14.48 -12.35
CA ARG A 109 -9.37 -14.36 -10.98
C ARG A 109 -8.23 -14.04 -10.02
N PHE A 110 -8.48 -13.09 -9.13
CA PHE A 110 -7.56 -12.72 -8.06
C PHE A 110 -8.29 -12.66 -6.72
N TYR A 111 -7.55 -12.74 -5.64
CA TYR A 111 -8.12 -12.67 -4.30
C TYR A 111 -8.79 -11.31 -4.06
N ASN A 112 -9.91 -11.31 -3.33
CA ASN A 112 -10.67 -10.10 -3.04
C ASN A 112 -9.82 -9.11 -2.21
N PRO A 113 -9.45 -7.93 -2.75
CA PRO A 113 -8.58 -7.00 -2.06
C PRO A 113 -9.23 -6.37 -0.82
N ILE A 114 -10.56 -6.30 -0.76
CA ILE A 114 -11.28 -5.87 0.44
C ILE A 114 -11.04 -6.87 1.58
N LYS A 115 -11.14 -8.17 1.31
CA LYS A 115 -10.87 -9.22 2.31
C LYS A 115 -9.40 -9.28 2.68
N GLN A 116 -8.50 -9.03 1.73
CA GLN A 116 -7.07 -8.94 1.98
C GLN A 116 -6.79 -7.82 2.97
N ASN A 117 -7.24 -6.62 2.69
CA ASN A 117 -7.01 -5.45 3.53
C ASN A 117 -7.71 -5.55 4.89
N ALA A 118 -8.90 -6.15 4.95
CA ALA A 118 -9.56 -6.47 6.23
C ALA A 118 -8.71 -7.42 7.09
N GLY A 119 -8.02 -8.38 6.47
CA GLY A 119 -7.05 -9.23 7.14
C GLY A 119 -5.85 -8.45 7.69
N HIS A 120 -5.33 -7.49 6.93
CA HIS A 120 -4.24 -6.59 7.37
C HIS A 120 -4.66 -5.75 8.58
N ILE A 121 -5.85 -5.16 8.52
CA ILE A 121 -6.42 -4.39 9.64
C ILE A 121 -6.55 -5.28 10.88
N ALA A 122 -7.07 -6.50 10.73
CA ALA A 122 -7.19 -7.43 11.85
C ALA A 122 -5.84 -7.81 12.48
N GLU A 123 -4.76 -7.90 11.72
CA GLU A 123 -3.42 -8.14 12.26
C GLU A 123 -2.85 -6.89 12.96
N LEU A 124 -3.11 -5.68 12.45
CA LEU A 124 -2.75 -4.43 13.15
C LEU A 124 -3.48 -4.30 14.49
N GLN A 125 -4.78 -4.57 14.52
CA GLN A 125 -5.59 -4.50 15.76
C GLN A 125 -5.09 -5.42 16.86
N LYS A 126 -4.45 -6.54 16.53
CA LYS A 126 -3.87 -7.48 17.50
C LYS A 126 -2.57 -7.00 18.14
N GLN A 127 -1.93 -5.95 17.62
CA GLN A 127 -0.63 -5.51 18.09
C GLN A 127 -0.65 -4.83 19.46
N SER A 128 -1.76 -4.17 19.82
CA SER A 128 -1.97 -3.63 21.17
C SER A 128 -3.45 -3.37 21.43
N LYS A 129 -3.79 -3.14 22.71
CA LYS A 129 -5.15 -2.76 23.09
C LYS A 129 -5.57 -1.47 22.39
N GLN A 130 -4.72 -0.44 22.39
CA GLN A 130 -5.02 0.82 21.74
C GLN A 130 -5.22 0.66 20.22
N MET A 131 -4.40 -0.16 19.54
CA MET A 131 -4.61 -0.48 18.12
C MET A 131 -6.00 -1.08 17.85
N SER A 132 -6.55 -1.86 18.79
CA SER A 132 -7.89 -2.44 18.66
C SER A 132 -9.03 -1.45 18.89
N GLU A 133 -8.76 -0.33 19.56
CA GLU A 133 -9.77 0.66 19.96
C GLU A 133 -9.86 1.88 19.01
N ILE A 134 -8.80 2.15 18.23
CA ILE A 134 -8.82 3.27 17.28
C ILE A 134 -9.53 2.90 15.97
N PRO A 135 -10.26 3.85 15.35
CA PRO A 135 -10.85 3.62 14.04
C PRO A 135 -9.81 3.27 12.99
N MET A 136 -10.14 2.33 12.11
CA MET A 136 -9.34 1.99 10.94
C MET A 136 -10.21 1.99 9.69
N PHE A 137 -9.70 2.61 8.63
CA PHE A 137 -10.36 2.75 7.34
C PHE A 137 -9.60 1.93 6.30
N SER A 138 -10.32 1.12 5.55
CA SER A 138 -9.77 0.28 4.49
C SER A 138 -9.91 1.00 3.15
N VAL A 139 -8.80 1.23 2.45
CA VAL A 139 -8.82 1.87 1.12
C VAL A 139 -8.10 0.97 0.13
N VAL A 140 -8.85 0.44 -0.85
CA VAL A 140 -8.29 -0.33 -1.96
C VAL A 140 -8.12 0.60 -3.15
N VAL A 141 -6.88 0.79 -3.60
CA VAL A 141 -6.53 1.70 -4.69
C VAL A 141 -6.07 0.91 -5.91
N PHE A 142 -6.77 1.10 -7.02
CA PHE A 142 -6.41 0.48 -8.29
C PHE A 142 -5.60 1.44 -9.18
N TYR A 143 -4.42 0.98 -9.58
CA TYR A 143 -3.52 1.54 -10.59
C TYR A 143 -3.69 0.81 -11.94
N GLY A 144 -2.76 0.99 -12.88
CA GLY A 144 -2.67 0.22 -14.12
C GLY A 144 -3.71 0.57 -15.19
N GLY A 145 -4.46 1.67 -15.02
CA GLY A 145 -5.43 2.13 -16.03
C GLY A 145 -6.67 1.23 -16.14
N CYS A 146 -7.04 0.53 -15.07
CA CYS A 146 -8.25 -0.26 -15.03
C CYS A 146 -9.53 0.57 -14.90
N THR A 147 -10.68 -0.06 -15.22
CA THR A 147 -12.02 0.48 -15.00
C THR A 147 -12.76 -0.40 -14.00
N LEU A 148 -13.23 0.16 -12.91
CA LEU A 148 -14.11 -0.52 -11.95
C LEU A 148 -15.52 -0.58 -12.57
N ARG A 149 -15.90 -1.73 -13.13
CA ARG A 149 -17.16 -1.89 -13.90
C ARG A 149 -18.36 -2.26 -13.03
N ASP A 150 -18.19 -3.26 -12.20
CA ASP A 150 -19.23 -3.71 -11.26
C ASP A 150 -18.52 -4.11 -9.96
N VAL A 151 -18.37 -3.12 -9.09
CA VAL A 151 -17.81 -3.28 -7.74
C VAL A 151 -18.87 -2.85 -6.76
N SER A 152 -19.32 -3.79 -5.92
CA SER A 152 -20.49 -3.59 -5.05
C SER A 152 -20.37 -4.34 -3.72
N ILE A 153 -21.35 -4.13 -2.83
CA ILE A 153 -21.37 -4.72 -1.48
C ILE A 153 -20.08 -4.37 -0.72
N ILE A 154 -19.80 -3.07 -0.65
CA ILE A 154 -18.61 -2.55 0.05
C ILE A 154 -18.95 -2.44 1.55
N PRO A 155 -18.15 -3.02 2.46
CA PRO A 155 -18.36 -2.89 3.89
C PRO A 155 -18.23 -1.45 4.38
N HIS A 156 -18.78 -1.16 5.56
CA HIS A 156 -18.58 0.11 6.24
C HIS A 156 -17.09 0.39 6.48
N ASN A 157 -16.70 1.65 6.47
CA ASN A 157 -15.29 2.11 6.59
C ASN A 157 -14.35 1.49 5.53
N THR A 158 -14.90 1.08 4.39
CA THR A 158 -14.14 0.51 3.28
C THR A 158 -14.42 1.27 2.00
N TYR A 159 -13.37 1.60 1.28
CA TYR A 159 -13.44 2.37 0.04
C TYR A 159 -12.69 1.62 -1.06
N VAL A 160 -13.24 1.61 -2.26
CA VAL A 160 -12.59 1.04 -3.44
C VAL A 160 -12.55 2.11 -4.52
N THR A 161 -11.37 2.47 -4.95
CA THR A 161 -11.18 3.61 -5.85
C THR A 161 -10.06 3.35 -6.85
N THR A 162 -9.91 4.24 -7.82
CA THR A 162 -8.72 4.32 -8.67
C THR A 162 -7.74 5.35 -8.10
N TRP A 163 -6.48 5.28 -8.49
CA TRP A 163 -5.44 6.21 -8.05
C TRP A 163 -5.83 7.70 -8.22
N ARG A 164 -6.58 8.03 -9.30
CA ARG A 164 -7.03 9.41 -9.57
C ARG A 164 -7.97 10.00 -8.52
N ARG A 165 -8.61 9.16 -7.74
CA ARG A 165 -9.56 9.56 -6.69
C ARG A 165 -9.15 9.08 -5.31
N ALA A 166 -7.91 8.63 -5.14
CA ALA A 166 -7.43 8.15 -3.86
C ALA A 166 -7.39 9.26 -2.82
N LEU A 167 -6.97 10.46 -3.23
CA LEU A 167 -6.92 11.63 -2.35
C LEU A 167 -8.32 12.15 -1.99
N ASP A 168 -9.28 12.13 -2.93
CA ASP A 168 -10.68 12.46 -2.62
C ASP A 168 -11.23 11.56 -1.49
N VAL A 169 -10.86 10.27 -1.49
CA VAL A 169 -11.24 9.33 -0.43
C VAL A 169 -10.56 9.68 0.89
N VAL A 170 -9.28 10.07 0.86
CA VAL A 170 -8.58 10.53 2.08
C VAL A 170 -9.27 11.75 2.67
N ASP A 171 -9.61 12.75 1.85
CA ASP A 171 -10.33 13.95 2.30
C ASP A 171 -11.70 13.59 2.89
N THR A 172 -12.47 12.75 2.22
CA THR A 172 -13.76 12.24 2.71
C THR A 172 -13.62 11.60 4.09
N ILE A 173 -12.60 10.73 4.28
CA ILE A 173 -12.35 10.09 5.58
C ILE A 173 -12.02 11.14 6.65
N LEU A 174 -11.20 12.14 6.32
CA LEU A 174 -10.76 13.17 7.26
C LEU A 174 -11.86 14.17 7.62
N GLU A 175 -12.81 14.40 6.73
CA GLU A 175 -13.91 15.36 6.89
C GLU A 175 -15.14 14.73 7.57
N GLU A 176 -15.47 13.48 7.24
CA GLU A 176 -16.71 12.84 7.70
C GLU A 176 -16.58 12.11 9.04
N ASN A 177 -15.37 12.02 9.61
CA ASN A 177 -15.13 11.27 10.84
C ASN A 177 -14.60 12.15 11.97
N GLU A 178 -15.09 11.89 13.19
CA GLU A 178 -14.64 12.55 14.40
C GLU A 178 -13.19 12.16 14.76
N PRO A 179 -12.45 13.04 15.47
CA PRO A 179 -11.12 12.72 15.95
C PRO A 179 -11.10 11.46 16.81
N ALA A 180 -10.17 10.55 16.50
CA ALA A 180 -9.97 9.32 17.24
C ALA A 180 -9.45 9.59 18.67
N ASN A 181 -9.89 8.78 19.62
CA ASN A 181 -9.42 8.87 21.01
C ASN A 181 -8.08 8.14 21.17
N TYR A 182 -7.00 8.83 20.83
CA TYR A 182 -5.64 8.33 21.04
C TYR A 182 -5.24 8.52 22.52
N THR A 183 -5.08 7.43 23.26
CA THR A 183 -4.57 7.47 24.66
C THR A 183 -3.04 7.54 24.68
N ASP A 184 -2.35 6.90 23.75
CA ASP A 184 -0.90 6.97 23.55
C ASP A 184 -0.52 6.93 22.06
N LYS A 185 -0.37 8.12 21.46
CA LYS A 185 0.05 8.25 20.04
C LYS A 185 1.44 7.68 19.78
N HIS A 186 2.33 7.72 20.79
CA HIS A 186 3.69 7.22 20.65
C HIS A 186 3.73 5.69 20.54
N GLU A 187 2.82 4.99 21.23
CA GLU A 187 2.69 3.54 21.09
C GLU A 187 2.32 3.16 19.66
N ILE A 188 1.32 3.82 19.08
CA ILE A 188 0.87 3.59 17.69
C ILE A 188 2.03 3.78 16.71
N VAL A 189 2.70 4.94 16.78
CA VAL A 189 3.84 5.25 15.89
C VAL A 189 4.97 4.24 16.07
N ARG A 190 5.28 3.82 17.30
CA ARG A 190 6.32 2.83 17.59
C ARG A 190 6.00 1.47 16.96
N ILE A 191 4.74 1.01 17.04
CA ILE A 191 4.30 -0.25 16.44
C ILE A 191 4.43 -0.17 14.91
N LEU A 192 3.97 0.91 14.28
CA LEU A 192 4.04 1.09 12.84
C LEU A 192 5.50 1.19 12.35
N LYS A 193 6.36 1.93 13.05
CA LYS A 193 7.80 2.00 12.73
C LYS A 193 8.48 0.64 12.84
N ALA A 194 8.20 -0.12 13.92
CA ALA A 194 8.75 -1.47 14.08
C ALA A 194 8.31 -2.40 12.92
N ALA A 195 7.09 -2.27 12.43
CA ALA A 195 6.62 -3.03 11.27
C ALA A 195 7.34 -2.62 9.96
N VAL A 196 7.64 -1.34 9.75
CA VAL A 196 8.46 -0.86 8.62
C VAL A 196 9.89 -1.39 8.71
N GLU A 197 10.50 -1.40 9.92
CA GLU A 197 11.84 -1.95 10.15
C GLU A 197 11.90 -3.47 9.91
N ASN A 198 10.83 -4.21 10.25
CA ASN A 198 10.72 -5.63 9.89
C ASN A 198 10.74 -5.82 8.38
N GLY A 199 10.00 -5.03 7.62
CA GLY A 199 10.01 -5.05 6.16
C GLY A 199 11.39 -4.78 5.56
N ALA A 200 12.13 -3.83 6.12
CA ALA A 200 13.50 -3.57 5.68
C ALA A 200 14.42 -4.79 5.87
N LYS A 201 14.27 -5.52 6.97
CA LYS A 201 15.05 -6.74 7.25
C LYS A 201 14.68 -7.90 6.30
N GLU A 202 13.39 -8.12 6.06
CA GLU A 202 12.91 -9.13 5.11
C GLU A 202 13.42 -8.85 3.69
N HIS A 203 13.29 -7.61 3.22
CA HIS A 203 13.77 -7.19 1.91
C HIS A 203 15.28 -7.41 1.73
N MET A 204 16.09 -7.06 2.75
CA MET A 204 17.54 -7.32 2.71
C MET A 204 17.85 -8.82 2.70
N ALA A 205 17.08 -9.65 3.40
CA ALA A 205 17.25 -11.09 3.40
C ALA A 205 16.90 -11.71 2.03
N GLU A 206 15.85 -11.24 1.38
CA GLU A 206 15.47 -11.66 0.01
C GLU A 206 16.54 -11.26 -1.00
N GLN A 207 17.01 -10.01 -1.00
CA GLN A 207 18.10 -9.55 -1.88
C GLN A 207 19.39 -10.37 -1.70
N HIS A 208 19.71 -10.73 -0.45
CA HIS A 208 20.89 -11.55 -0.19
C HIS A 208 20.71 -12.99 -0.70
N ALA A 209 19.52 -13.57 -0.55
CA ALA A 209 19.21 -14.90 -1.06
C ALA A 209 19.29 -14.94 -2.59
N ASP A 210 18.73 -13.94 -3.28
CA ASP A 210 18.78 -13.81 -4.74
C ASP A 210 20.24 -13.66 -5.24
N ALA A 211 21.03 -12.81 -4.58
CA ALA A 211 22.45 -12.64 -4.92
C ALA A 211 23.24 -13.94 -4.75
N VAL A 212 22.99 -14.72 -3.69
CA VAL A 212 23.62 -16.04 -3.49
C VAL A 212 23.16 -17.03 -4.55
N GLN A 213 21.89 -17.03 -4.93
CA GLN A 213 21.35 -17.90 -5.96
C GLN A 213 21.93 -17.57 -7.33
N ASP A 214 22.11 -16.30 -7.67
CA ASP A 214 22.76 -15.85 -8.91
C ASP A 214 24.22 -16.28 -8.96
N MET A 215 24.95 -16.16 -7.85
CA MET A 215 26.34 -16.64 -7.75
C MET A 215 26.45 -18.17 -7.95
N LEU A 216 25.55 -18.94 -7.32
CA LEU A 216 25.49 -20.41 -7.48
C LEU A 216 25.06 -20.83 -8.89
N GLY A 217 24.25 -20.01 -9.57
CA GLY A 217 23.85 -20.21 -10.97
C GLY A 217 25.01 -20.02 -11.96
N GLN A 218 25.93 -19.11 -11.68
CA GLN A 218 27.10 -18.83 -12.51
C GLN A 218 28.14 -19.94 -12.45
N ASP A 219 28.28 -20.67 -11.37
CA ASP A 219 29.19 -21.80 -11.21
C ASP A 219 28.78 -23.06 -12.03
N ARG A 220 27.56 -23.09 -12.57
CA ARG A 220 27.09 -24.19 -13.45
C ARG A 220 27.55 -24.10 -14.91
N VAL A 221 28.26 -23.04 -15.28
CA VAL A 221 28.73 -22.83 -16.68
C VAL A 221 30.09 -23.53 -16.96
N PHE A 222 30.70 -24.15 -15.96
CA PHE A 222 31.97 -24.90 -16.11
C PHE A 222 31.82 -26.37 -15.68
N GLY A 223 30.84 -27.04 -16.27
CA GLY A 223 30.69 -28.49 -16.17
C GLY A 223 30.59 -29.14 -17.55
#